data_a130d1bd3b62c78dd58f49d3fa32ad0e
#
_entry.id   a130d1bd3b62c78dd58f49d3fa32ad0e
#
_cell.length_a   1.000
_cell.length_b   1.000
_cell.length_c   1.000
_cell.angle_alpha   90.00
_cell.angle_beta   90.00
_cell.angle_gamma   90.00
#
_symmetry.space_group_name_H-M   'P 1'
#
loop_
_entity.id
_entity.type
_entity.pdbx_description
1 polymer ?
#
loop_
_entity_poly.entity_id
_entity_poly.type
_entity_poly.pdbx_seq_one_letter_code
_entity_poly.pdbx_strand_id
1 'polypeptide(L)'
;MRGRIIRVMLALGLLVTALHLAPPYAGAEEGVQVDLEQAMTEAKTPAQHTTMASYYDRAAATAHAKAAEARTLAATYRDLAMTGRSAFQIGDHYRQLGPYYERLAVDYAARAAAHRQLAQAVAQQPQ
;
A
#
# COMPACT_ATOMS: atom_id res chain seq x y z
N MET A 1 -31.55 62.47 13.45
CA MET A 1 -32.34 61.21 13.47
C MET A 1 -31.42 60.05 13.42
N ARG A 2 -31.65 59.13 14.29
CA ARG A 2 -30.77 58.02 14.71
C ARG A 2 -30.70 56.91 13.68
N GLY A 3 -29.55 56.70 13.04
CA GLY A 3 -29.27 55.54 12.20
C GLY A 3 -28.36 54.55 12.93
N ARG A 4 -28.92 53.46 13.38
CA ARG A 4 -28.20 52.34 14.02
C ARG A 4 -27.36 51.59 12.99
N ILE A 5 -26.07 51.74 13.09
CA ILE A 5 -25.12 50.92 12.32
C ILE A 5 -25.00 49.58 13.06
N ILE A 6 -25.64 48.55 12.51
CA ILE A 6 -25.46 47.17 12.95
C ILE A 6 -24.12 46.68 12.39
N ARG A 7 -23.13 46.58 13.27
CA ARG A 7 -21.86 45.89 12.98
C ARG A 7 -22.12 44.41 13.03
N VAL A 8 -22.28 43.81 11.88
CA VAL A 8 -22.22 42.33 11.74
C VAL A 8 -20.75 41.94 11.74
N MET A 9 -20.28 41.51 12.91
CA MET A 9 -19.01 40.82 13.03
C MET A 9 -19.17 39.42 12.41
N LEU A 10 -18.73 39.26 11.17
CA LEU A 10 -18.57 37.96 10.54
C LEU A 10 -17.28 37.34 11.10
N ALA A 11 -17.41 36.58 12.18
CA ALA A 11 -16.36 35.71 12.68
C ALA A 11 -16.21 34.56 11.71
N LEU A 12 -15.29 34.70 10.75
CA LEU A 12 -14.86 33.62 9.88
C LEU A 12 -14.00 32.69 10.72
N GLY A 13 -14.65 31.77 11.42
CA GLY A 13 -13.99 30.66 12.09
C GLY A 13 -13.41 29.72 11.01
N LEU A 14 -12.11 29.88 10.74
CA LEU A 14 -11.33 28.94 9.94
C LEU A 14 -11.15 27.67 10.79
N LEU A 15 -12.13 26.78 10.72
CA LEU A 15 -12.04 25.44 11.27
C LEU A 15 -11.08 24.66 10.37
N VAL A 16 -9.77 24.77 10.65
CA VAL A 16 -8.76 23.87 10.12
C VAL A 16 -8.99 22.54 10.82
N THR A 17 -9.92 21.76 10.32
CA THR A 17 -9.95 20.32 10.59
C THR A 17 -8.71 19.75 9.91
N ALA A 18 -7.61 19.68 10.67
CA ALA A 18 -6.50 18.81 10.34
C ALA A 18 -7.06 17.39 10.32
N LEU A 19 -7.52 16.97 9.15
CA LEU A 19 -7.82 15.59 8.84
C LEU A 19 -6.48 14.87 8.93
N HIS A 20 -6.17 14.38 10.14
CA HIS A 20 -5.10 13.41 10.32
C HIS A 20 -5.55 12.17 9.56
N LEU A 21 -5.22 12.14 8.26
CA LEU A 21 -5.10 10.87 7.55
C LEU A 21 -3.90 10.16 8.18
N ALA A 22 -4.14 9.55 9.35
CA ALA A 22 -3.32 8.42 9.74
C ALA A 22 -3.42 7.43 8.58
N PRO A 23 -2.30 6.97 8.01
CA PRO A 23 -2.37 5.97 6.97
C PRO A 23 -3.13 4.76 7.55
N PRO A 24 -4.19 4.27 6.90
CA PRO A 24 -5.00 3.17 7.43
C PRO A 24 -4.26 1.82 7.40
N TYR A 25 -2.96 1.83 7.25
CA TYR A 25 -2.18 0.65 6.93
C TYR A 25 -1.44 0.00 8.10
N ALA A 26 -1.23 0.72 9.22
CA ALA A 26 -0.41 0.17 10.30
C ALA A 26 -1.14 -0.85 11.19
N GLY A 27 -2.47 -0.84 11.21
CA GLY A 27 -3.25 -1.79 12.05
C GLY A 27 -3.90 -2.92 11.26
N ALA A 28 -4.04 -2.76 9.94
CA ALA A 28 -4.66 -3.77 9.08
C ALA A 28 -3.67 -4.85 8.61
N GLU A 29 -2.36 -4.57 8.64
CA GLU A 29 -1.36 -5.53 8.16
C GLU A 29 -1.10 -6.66 9.16
N GLU A 30 -1.09 -6.40 10.47
CA GLU A 30 -0.87 -7.46 11.48
C GLU A 30 -2.05 -8.43 11.58
N GLY A 31 -3.28 -7.95 11.61
CA GLY A 31 -4.45 -8.82 11.66
C GLY A 31 -4.64 -9.65 10.40
N VAL A 32 -4.39 -9.04 9.23
CA VAL A 32 -4.44 -9.75 7.94
C VAL A 32 -3.32 -10.77 7.80
N GLN A 33 -2.15 -10.52 8.38
CA GLN A 33 -1.01 -11.43 8.31
C GLN A 33 -1.20 -12.67 9.16
N VAL A 34 -1.79 -12.56 10.35
CA VAL A 34 -2.14 -13.70 11.20
C VAL A 34 -3.21 -14.57 10.55
N ASP A 35 -4.29 -13.97 10.05
CA ASP A 35 -5.35 -14.69 9.33
C ASP A 35 -4.82 -15.34 8.04
N LEU A 36 -3.84 -14.73 7.39
CA LEU A 36 -3.24 -15.24 6.18
C LEU A 36 -2.38 -16.46 6.43
N GLU A 37 -1.52 -16.45 7.44
CA GLU A 37 -0.69 -17.60 7.81
C GLU A 37 -1.56 -18.79 8.23
N GLN A 38 -2.62 -18.55 9.00
CA GLN A 38 -3.58 -19.56 9.34
C GLN A 38 -4.31 -20.09 8.10
N ALA A 39 -4.81 -19.20 7.23
CA ALA A 39 -5.46 -19.57 5.98
C ALA A 39 -4.54 -20.36 5.04
N MET A 40 -3.25 -20.02 4.99
CA MET A 40 -2.25 -20.78 4.20
C MET A 40 -2.06 -22.21 4.73
N THR A 41 -2.05 -22.38 6.05
CA THR A 41 -1.88 -23.68 6.70
C THR A 41 -3.15 -24.54 6.59
N GLU A 42 -4.31 -23.91 6.55
CA GLU A 42 -5.62 -24.56 6.54
C GLU A 42 -6.27 -24.64 5.15
N ALA A 43 -5.66 -24.04 4.12
CA ALA A 43 -6.22 -24.08 2.77
C ALA A 43 -6.24 -25.50 2.21
N LYS A 44 -7.44 -26.09 2.14
CA LYS A 44 -7.68 -27.46 1.66
C LYS A 44 -8.67 -27.51 0.50
N THR A 45 -9.37 -26.43 0.22
CA THR A 45 -10.40 -26.38 -0.81
C THR A 45 -10.01 -25.49 -1.99
N PRO A 46 -10.53 -25.74 -3.20
CA PRO A 46 -10.28 -24.87 -4.34
C PRO A 46 -10.66 -23.41 -4.08
N ALA A 47 -11.75 -23.17 -3.34
CA ALA A 47 -12.21 -21.83 -3.00
C ALA A 47 -11.21 -21.09 -2.08
N GLN A 48 -10.64 -21.78 -1.08
CA GLN A 48 -9.63 -21.21 -0.20
C GLN A 48 -8.36 -20.85 -0.98
N HIS A 49 -7.88 -21.72 -1.85
CA HIS A 49 -6.74 -21.42 -2.71
C HIS A 49 -7.01 -20.25 -3.67
N THR A 50 -8.21 -20.14 -4.21
CA THR A 50 -8.61 -18.98 -5.05
C THR A 50 -8.59 -17.69 -4.26
N THR A 51 -9.06 -17.70 -3.01
CA THR A 51 -9.00 -16.54 -2.11
C THR A 51 -7.55 -16.12 -1.85
N MET A 52 -6.67 -17.09 -1.58
CA MET A 52 -5.24 -16.83 -1.39
C MET A 52 -4.58 -16.24 -2.63
N ALA A 53 -4.89 -16.78 -3.82
CA ALA A 53 -4.38 -16.22 -5.07
C ALA A 53 -4.79 -14.75 -5.24
N SER A 54 -6.06 -14.43 -4.97
CA SER A 54 -6.56 -13.06 -5.04
C SER A 54 -5.90 -12.11 -4.04
N TYR A 55 -5.57 -12.61 -2.85
CA TYR A 55 -4.80 -11.83 -1.87
C TYR A 55 -3.40 -11.50 -2.41
N TYR A 56 -2.68 -12.49 -2.91
CA TYR A 56 -1.33 -12.28 -3.44
C TYR A 56 -1.31 -11.40 -4.70
N ASP A 57 -2.34 -11.46 -5.54
CA ASP A 57 -2.48 -10.53 -6.68
C ASP A 57 -2.58 -9.07 -6.21
N ARG A 58 -3.38 -8.80 -5.17
CA ARG A 58 -3.46 -7.46 -4.60
C ARG A 58 -2.16 -7.02 -3.94
N ALA A 59 -1.48 -7.94 -3.25
CA ALA A 59 -0.17 -7.65 -2.66
C ALA A 59 0.88 -7.33 -3.73
N ALA A 60 0.89 -8.06 -4.85
CA ALA A 60 1.75 -7.78 -6.00
C ALA A 60 1.48 -6.41 -6.60
N ALA A 61 0.19 -6.07 -6.82
CA ALA A 61 -0.19 -4.75 -7.33
C ALA A 61 0.24 -3.62 -6.39
N THR A 62 0.09 -3.79 -5.08
CA THR A 62 0.55 -2.83 -4.07
C THR A 62 2.07 -2.67 -4.10
N ALA A 63 2.82 -3.76 -4.21
CA ALA A 63 4.27 -3.71 -4.31
C ALA A 63 4.73 -3.01 -5.60
N HIS A 64 4.09 -3.25 -6.73
CA HIS A 64 4.36 -2.50 -7.96
C HIS A 64 4.10 -0.99 -7.82
N ALA A 65 3.02 -0.60 -7.16
CA ALA A 65 2.72 0.81 -6.89
C ALA A 65 3.81 1.46 -6.01
N LYS A 66 4.24 0.77 -4.95
CA LYS A 66 5.35 1.21 -4.09
C LYS A 66 6.68 1.32 -4.86
N ALA A 67 6.95 0.42 -5.79
CA ALA A 67 8.13 0.49 -6.64
C ALA A 67 8.10 1.74 -7.55
N ALA A 68 6.94 2.04 -8.15
CA ALA A 68 6.77 3.24 -8.97
C ALA A 68 6.93 4.52 -8.15
N GLU A 69 6.35 4.58 -6.96
CA GLU A 69 6.50 5.70 -6.02
C GLU A 69 7.98 5.91 -5.64
N ALA A 70 8.67 4.83 -5.27
CA ALA A 70 10.09 4.88 -4.91
C ALA A 70 10.95 5.42 -6.06
N ARG A 71 10.67 5.04 -7.31
CA ARG A 71 11.37 5.59 -8.49
C ARG A 71 11.11 7.09 -8.67
N THR A 72 9.86 7.52 -8.49
CA THR A 72 9.50 8.95 -8.57
C THR A 72 10.22 9.75 -7.50
N LEU A 73 10.24 9.27 -6.26
CA LEU A 73 10.93 9.93 -5.15
C LEU A 73 12.45 9.93 -5.38
N ALA A 74 13.03 8.84 -5.86
CA ALA A 74 14.45 8.77 -6.21
C ALA A 74 14.82 9.83 -7.26
N ALA A 75 13.99 10.04 -8.28
CA ALA A 75 14.19 11.06 -9.29
C ALA A 75 14.08 12.47 -8.70
N THR A 76 13.06 12.74 -7.89
CA THR A 76 12.86 14.03 -7.22
C THR A 76 14.05 14.40 -6.34
N TYR A 77 14.50 13.48 -5.49
CA TYR A 77 15.64 13.73 -4.61
C TYR A 77 16.98 13.80 -5.33
N ARG A 78 17.13 13.12 -6.46
CA ARG A 78 18.31 13.30 -7.34
C ARG A 78 18.39 14.73 -7.86
N ASP A 79 17.25 15.27 -8.29
CA ASP A 79 17.21 16.64 -8.82
C ASP A 79 17.46 17.67 -7.68
N LEU A 80 17.03 17.36 -6.46
CA LEU A 80 17.32 18.15 -5.26
C LEU A 80 18.73 17.95 -4.71
N ALA A 81 19.45 16.89 -5.09
CA ALA A 81 20.79 16.58 -4.57
C ALA A 81 21.82 17.67 -4.85
N MET A 82 21.58 18.51 -5.87
CA MET A 82 22.37 19.71 -6.15
C MET A 82 22.32 20.74 -5.01
N THR A 83 21.32 20.62 -4.11
CA THR A 83 21.11 21.58 -3.01
C THR A 83 21.69 21.13 -1.66
N GLY A 84 22.11 19.86 -1.52
CA GLY A 84 22.72 19.40 -0.29
C GLY A 84 22.85 17.89 -0.14
N ARG A 85 23.74 17.50 0.77
CA ARG A 85 24.11 16.10 1.06
C ARG A 85 22.93 15.24 1.55
N SER A 86 22.01 15.82 2.31
CA SER A 86 20.83 15.09 2.84
C SER A 86 19.90 14.63 1.73
N ALA A 87 19.67 15.45 0.70
CA ALA A 87 18.84 15.07 -0.44
C ALA A 87 19.45 13.90 -1.22
N PHE A 88 20.78 13.88 -1.36
CA PHE A 88 21.49 12.77 -1.97
C PHE A 88 21.27 11.45 -1.23
N GLN A 89 21.41 11.44 0.10
CA GLN A 89 21.22 10.22 0.91
C GLN A 89 19.80 9.70 0.84
N ILE A 90 18.80 10.58 0.88
CA ILE A 90 17.39 10.22 0.75
C ILE A 90 17.11 9.66 -0.65
N GLY A 91 17.63 10.28 -1.69
CA GLY A 91 17.50 9.81 -3.07
C GLY A 91 18.10 8.42 -3.27
N ASP A 92 19.27 8.15 -2.67
CA ASP A 92 19.93 6.84 -2.69
C ASP A 92 19.10 5.76 -2.01
N HIS A 93 18.49 6.08 -0.88
CA HIS A 93 17.56 5.18 -0.19
C HIS A 93 16.38 4.78 -1.09
N TYR A 94 15.69 5.74 -1.70
CA TYR A 94 14.56 5.45 -2.60
C TYR A 94 15.00 4.69 -3.87
N ARG A 95 16.20 4.94 -4.37
CA ARG A 95 16.77 4.19 -5.49
C ARG A 95 16.90 2.69 -5.19
N GLN A 96 17.19 2.34 -3.94
CA GLN A 96 17.29 0.95 -3.50
C GLN A 96 15.92 0.31 -3.25
N LEU A 97 14.93 1.09 -2.80
CA LEU A 97 13.58 0.59 -2.54
C LEU A 97 12.84 0.17 -3.81
N GLY A 98 13.03 0.84 -4.93
CA GLY A 98 12.37 0.50 -6.18
C GLY A 98 12.59 -0.98 -6.58
N PRO A 99 13.84 -1.43 -6.77
CA PRO A 99 14.14 -2.83 -7.07
C PRO A 99 13.71 -3.81 -5.97
N TYR A 100 13.71 -3.40 -4.71
CA TYR A 100 13.21 -4.23 -3.62
C TYR A 100 11.71 -4.53 -3.79
N TYR A 101 10.90 -3.52 -4.00
CA TYR A 101 9.46 -3.70 -4.19
C TYR A 101 9.13 -4.42 -5.50
N GLU A 102 9.93 -4.28 -6.55
CA GLU A 102 9.76 -5.07 -7.78
C GLU A 102 9.96 -6.57 -7.53
N ARG A 103 11.01 -6.94 -6.80
CA ARG A 103 11.22 -8.36 -6.43
C ARG A 103 10.08 -8.88 -5.59
N LEU A 104 9.62 -8.09 -4.61
CA LEU A 104 8.49 -8.47 -3.77
C LEU A 104 7.20 -8.68 -4.59
N ALA A 105 6.94 -7.84 -5.59
CA ALA A 105 5.81 -8.01 -6.49
C ALA A 105 5.89 -9.31 -7.30
N VAL A 106 7.08 -9.65 -7.81
CA VAL A 106 7.32 -10.91 -8.53
C VAL A 106 7.08 -12.12 -7.60
N ASP A 107 7.55 -12.07 -6.37
CA ASP A 107 7.36 -13.14 -5.39
C ASP A 107 5.86 -13.33 -5.07
N TYR A 108 5.13 -12.26 -4.88
CA TYR A 108 3.68 -12.33 -4.65
C TYR A 108 2.94 -12.89 -5.88
N ALA A 109 3.29 -12.45 -7.08
CA ALA A 109 2.70 -12.98 -8.31
C ALA A 109 2.95 -14.50 -8.47
N ALA A 110 4.16 -14.98 -8.13
CA ALA A 110 4.50 -16.40 -8.15
C ALA A 110 3.65 -17.20 -7.14
N ARG A 111 3.43 -16.65 -5.92
CA ARG A 111 2.56 -17.27 -4.91
C ARG A 111 1.10 -17.32 -5.37
N ALA A 112 0.60 -16.26 -6.00
CA ALA A 112 -0.73 -16.25 -6.59
C ALA A 112 -0.91 -17.34 -7.64
N ALA A 113 0.08 -17.50 -8.53
CA ALA A 113 0.08 -18.56 -9.54
C ALA A 113 0.11 -19.95 -8.91
N ALA A 114 0.93 -20.18 -7.89
CA ALA A 114 0.99 -21.46 -7.16
C ALA A 114 -0.38 -21.82 -6.54
N HIS A 115 -1.05 -20.87 -5.89
CA HIS A 115 -2.37 -21.12 -5.32
C HIS A 115 -3.43 -21.40 -6.40
N ARG A 116 -3.38 -20.80 -7.58
CA ARG A 116 -4.26 -21.16 -8.69
C ARG A 116 -4.05 -22.60 -9.16
N GLN A 117 -2.79 -23.03 -9.24
CA GLN A 117 -2.47 -24.42 -9.58
C GLN A 117 -2.99 -25.40 -8.53
N LEU A 118 -2.82 -25.08 -7.24
CA LEU A 118 -3.37 -25.90 -6.15
C LEU A 118 -4.90 -25.96 -6.19
N ALA A 119 -5.57 -24.84 -6.46
CA ALA A 119 -7.02 -24.82 -6.62
C ALA A 119 -7.49 -25.79 -7.72
N GLN A 120 -6.79 -25.80 -8.86
CA GLN A 120 -7.10 -26.71 -9.97
C GLN A 120 -6.81 -28.17 -9.59
N ALA A 121 -5.67 -28.44 -8.96
CA ALA A 121 -5.30 -29.81 -8.55
C ALA A 121 -6.30 -30.40 -7.54
N VAL A 122 -6.72 -29.63 -6.54
CA VAL A 122 -7.72 -30.07 -5.56
C VAL A 122 -9.09 -30.29 -6.21
N ALA A 123 -9.49 -29.45 -7.17
CA ALA A 123 -10.75 -29.60 -7.88
C ALA A 123 -10.83 -30.87 -8.75
N GLN A 124 -9.68 -31.41 -9.16
CA GLN A 124 -9.58 -32.61 -10.00
C GLN A 124 -9.47 -33.91 -9.19
N GLN A 125 -9.36 -33.86 -7.87
CA GLN A 125 -9.31 -35.07 -7.03
C GLN A 125 -10.70 -35.72 -6.98
N PRO A 126 -10.84 -37.00 -7.31
CA PRO A 126 -12.10 -37.70 -7.13
C PRO A 126 -12.46 -37.76 -5.66
N GLN A 127 -13.72 -37.40 -5.35
CA GLN A 127 -14.30 -37.51 -4.00
C GLN A 127 -14.64 -38.95 -3.66
#